data_1e6c8c9f3052593b8135738df1c8e5f3
#
_entry.id   1e6c8c9f3052593b8135738df1c8e5f3
#
_cell.length_a   1.000
_cell.length_b   1.000
_cell.length_c   1.000
_cell.angle_alpha   90.00
_cell.angle_beta   90.00
_cell.angle_gamma   90.00
#
_symmetry.space_group_name_H-M   'P 1'
#
loop_
_entity.id
_entity.type
_entity.pdbx_description
1 polymer ?
#
loop_
_entity_poly.entity_id
_entity_poly.type
_entity_poly.pdbx_seq_one_letter_code
_entity_poly.pdbx_strand_id
1 'polypeptide(L)'
;SNIDLKPLAPVFLSIALFAIVERASSEKEFDRGELLSYPFNEGSNFGGVSLSIDNRLLVVAASNPTPDNPQNIDLFTTTYIVNGKNDAGDFSYYWGGLNLLGPEINTPMGWEAQPALSAEGDELFFASARENSTLDDDGNPTMDIYVSKKDENGDWSHAEKLPPPISSSAQEKAPFIHPDGKTLYFSSTRLPSGGGYDLWVSRRDSMNVWSEPVNLGMPVNTTGDEHGLVVSSNGNEAFFASRRSGTKGLDILSFPLPKALKPEAVKVIHGVVDPTPPSDDIILTL
;
A
#
# COMPACT_ATOMS: atom_id res chain seq x y z
N SER A 1 10.92 -3.31 25.49
CA SER A 1 9.56 -2.74 25.66
C SER A 1 8.56 -3.75 25.15
N ASN A 2 7.59 -4.13 25.98
CA ASN A 2 6.53 -5.03 25.55
C ASN A 2 5.67 -4.31 24.52
N ILE A 3 5.62 -4.83 23.30
CA ILE A 3 4.68 -4.41 22.28
C ILE A 3 3.38 -5.18 22.53
N ASP A 4 2.30 -4.43 22.78
CA ASP A 4 0.96 -5.01 22.96
C ASP A 4 0.28 -5.09 21.59
N LEU A 5 0.11 -6.30 21.09
CA LEU A 5 -0.57 -6.57 19.80
C LEU A 5 -2.06 -6.76 20.07
N LYS A 6 -2.87 -5.95 19.41
CA LYS A 6 -4.34 -6.02 19.53
C LYS A 6 -4.93 -6.55 18.21
N PRO A 7 -5.77 -7.61 18.27
CA PRO A 7 -6.55 -8.00 17.12
C PRO A 7 -7.61 -6.93 16.83
N LEU A 8 -7.80 -6.61 15.55
CA LEU A 8 -8.99 -5.90 15.12
C LEU A 8 -10.18 -6.86 15.13
N ALA A 9 -11.38 -6.31 15.33
CA ALA A 9 -12.60 -7.11 15.21
C ALA A 9 -12.58 -7.87 13.88
N PRO A 10 -13.05 -9.14 13.82
CA PRO A 10 -12.91 -9.95 12.62
C PRO A 10 -13.63 -9.30 11.45
N VAL A 11 -12.85 -8.78 10.52
CA VAL A 11 -13.33 -8.35 9.22
C VAL A 11 -13.34 -9.59 8.34
N PHE A 12 -14.52 -10.07 7.97
CA PHE A 12 -14.63 -11.15 7.00
C PHE A 12 -14.28 -10.61 5.61
N LEU A 13 -13.02 -10.67 5.25
CA LEU A 13 -12.60 -10.48 3.86
C LEU A 13 -13.00 -11.72 3.06
N SER A 14 -14.11 -11.63 2.35
CA SER A 14 -14.35 -12.50 1.22
C SER A 14 -13.33 -12.17 0.13
N ILE A 15 -12.71 -13.19 -0.46
CA ILE A 15 -11.57 -13.10 -1.42
C ILE A 15 -11.84 -12.25 -2.68
N ALA A 16 -13.05 -11.73 -2.85
CA ALA A 16 -13.48 -10.99 -4.05
C ALA A 16 -14.06 -9.59 -3.78
N LEU A 17 -14.06 -9.09 -2.55
CA LEU A 17 -14.75 -7.84 -2.23
C LEU A 17 -13.91 -6.99 -1.27
N PHE A 18 -13.79 -5.69 -1.57
CA PHE A 18 -13.24 -4.72 -0.63
C PHE A 18 -14.33 -4.19 0.30
N ALA A 19 -13.95 -3.92 1.54
CA ALA A 19 -14.80 -3.25 2.52
C ALA A 19 -14.07 -2.05 3.10
N ILE A 20 -14.80 -0.97 3.37
CA ILE A 20 -14.33 0.16 4.17
C ILE A 20 -14.76 -0.08 5.60
N VAL A 21 -13.81 0.06 6.53
CA VAL A 21 -14.04 0.08 7.97
C VAL A 21 -13.64 1.44 8.51
N GLU A 22 -14.46 2.01 9.36
CA GLU A 22 -14.25 3.33 9.92
C GLU A 22 -14.21 3.29 11.46
N ARG A 23 -13.51 4.25 12.05
CA ARG A 23 -13.56 4.50 13.48
C ARG A 23 -13.64 6.00 13.75
N ALA A 24 -14.44 6.39 14.72
CA ALA A 24 -14.67 7.79 15.08
C ALA A 24 -13.44 8.47 15.71
N SER A 25 -12.52 7.72 16.28
CA SER A 25 -11.24 8.20 16.82
C SER A 25 -10.27 7.03 17.01
N SER A 26 -8.99 7.34 17.24
CA SER A 26 -7.94 6.32 17.50
C SER A 26 -8.20 5.46 18.76
N GLU A 27 -9.07 5.91 19.66
CA GLU A 27 -9.43 5.19 20.88
C GLU A 27 -10.67 4.29 20.74
N LYS A 28 -11.37 4.39 19.61
CA LYS A 28 -12.54 3.58 19.29
C LYS A 28 -12.20 2.36 18.48
N GLU A 29 -13.03 1.34 18.56
CA GLU A 29 -12.96 0.20 17.67
C GLU A 29 -13.43 0.58 16.27
N PHE A 30 -12.94 -0.14 15.26
CA PHE A 30 -13.48 -0.06 13.91
C PHE A 30 -14.90 -0.62 13.87
N ASP A 31 -15.72 -0.09 13.00
CA ASP A 31 -17.06 -0.64 12.72
C ASP A 31 -16.97 -2.01 12.00
N ARG A 32 -18.14 -2.55 11.61
CA ARG A 32 -18.21 -3.83 10.91
C ARG A 32 -17.80 -3.74 9.44
N GLY A 33 -17.60 -2.54 8.93
CA GLY A 33 -17.29 -2.24 7.55
C GLY A 33 -18.48 -2.41 6.60
N GLU A 34 -18.43 -1.66 5.52
CA GLU A 34 -19.37 -1.72 4.41
C GLU A 34 -18.65 -2.20 3.16
N LEU A 35 -19.29 -3.12 2.43
CA LEU A 35 -18.75 -3.60 1.16
C LEU A 35 -18.78 -2.47 0.14
N LEU A 36 -17.66 -2.29 -0.56
CA LEU A 36 -17.60 -1.36 -1.68
C LEU A 36 -18.48 -1.89 -2.83
N SER A 37 -19.24 -0.98 -3.42
CA SER A 37 -20.02 -1.22 -4.62
C SER A 37 -19.13 -1.25 -5.87
N TYR A 38 -19.73 -1.12 -7.05
CA TYR A 38 -19.00 -0.98 -8.30
C TYR A 38 -17.83 0.01 -8.19
N PRO A 39 -16.64 -0.30 -8.76
CA PRO A 39 -16.31 -1.50 -9.57
C PRO A 39 -15.83 -2.72 -8.75
N PHE A 40 -15.82 -2.66 -7.44
CA PHE A 40 -15.17 -3.64 -6.56
C PHE A 40 -16.02 -4.86 -6.22
N ASN A 41 -17.29 -4.87 -6.61
CA ASN A 41 -18.21 -5.97 -6.43
C ASN A 41 -18.43 -6.80 -7.70
N GLU A 42 -17.69 -6.52 -8.78
CA GLU A 42 -17.82 -7.21 -10.06
C GLU A 42 -16.60 -8.07 -10.39
N GLY A 43 -16.81 -9.34 -10.44
CA GLY A 43 -16.18 -10.39 -11.26
C GLY A 43 -14.72 -10.71 -11.17
N SER A 44 -13.85 -9.87 -10.61
CA SER A 44 -12.40 -10.11 -10.58
C SER A 44 -11.90 -10.41 -9.17
N ASN A 45 -10.81 -11.18 -9.08
CA ASN A 45 -10.08 -11.30 -7.83
C ASN A 45 -9.26 -10.02 -7.65
N PHE A 46 -9.53 -9.30 -6.57
CA PHE A 46 -8.78 -8.12 -6.19
C PHE A 46 -7.71 -8.47 -5.16
N GLY A 47 -6.57 -7.79 -5.27
CA GLY A 47 -5.45 -7.91 -4.34
C GLY A 47 -5.22 -6.64 -3.53
N GLY A 48 -3.96 -6.27 -3.33
CA GLY A 48 -3.58 -5.07 -2.59
C GLY A 48 -4.14 -3.79 -3.20
N VAL A 49 -4.36 -2.80 -2.35
CA VAL A 49 -4.93 -1.51 -2.71
C VAL A 49 -4.14 -0.39 -2.04
N SER A 50 -4.02 0.76 -2.72
CA SER A 50 -3.49 1.99 -2.17
C SER A 50 -4.36 3.17 -2.54
N LEU A 51 -4.67 4.00 -1.55
CA LEU A 51 -5.47 5.20 -1.70
C LEU A 51 -4.56 6.43 -1.57
N SER A 52 -4.72 7.41 -2.47
CA SER A 52 -4.03 8.69 -2.33
C SER A 52 -4.44 9.43 -1.05
N ILE A 53 -3.58 10.31 -0.55
CA ILE A 53 -3.82 11.00 0.72
C ILE A 53 -5.05 11.93 0.67
N ASP A 54 -5.42 12.39 -0.52
CA ASP A 54 -6.63 13.19 -0.77
C ASP A 54 -7.90 12.35 -0.97
N ASN A 55 -7.78 11.01 -0.88
CA ASN A 55 -8.85 10.04 -1.07
C ASN A 55 -9.51 10.03 -2.47
N ARG A 56 -8.84 10.56 -3.50
CA ARG A 56 -9.41 10.70 -4.85
C ARG A 56 -8.95 9.68 -5.86
N LEU A 57 -7.73 9.16 -5.69
CA LEU A 57 -7.12 8.17 -6.56
C LEU A 57 -6.92 6.88 -5.78
N LEU A 58 -7.39 5.78 -6.34
CA LEU A 58 -7.14 4.45 -5.81
C LEU A 58 -6.42 3.61 -6.87
N VAL A 59 -5.33 2.98 -6.45
CA VAL A 59 -4.63 1.96 -7.24
C VAL A 59 -4.94 0.60 -6.66
N VAL A 60 -5.30 -0.35 -7.49
CA VAL A 60 -5.70 -1.70 -7.07
C VAL A 60 -5.05 -2.76 -7.96
N ALA A 61 -4.60 -3.84 -7.36
CA ALA A 61 -4.21 -5.05 -8.08
C ALA A 61 -5.45 -5.90 -8.36
N ALA A 62 -5.61 -6.33 -9.61
CA ALA A 62 -6.72 -7.21 -10.00
C ALA A 62 -6.27 -8.27 -11.00
N SER A 63 -6.95 -9.41 -10.99
CA SER A 63 -6.74 -10.47 -11.96
C SER A 63 -7.07 -9.99 -13.37
N ASN A 64 -6.13 -10.14 -14.28
CA ASN A 64 -6.26 -9.76 -15.69
C ASN A 64 -5.70 -10.88 -16.59
N PRO A 65 -6.36 -12.05 -16.64
CA PRO A 65 -5.84 -13.21 -17.36
C PRO A 65 -5.72 -12.96 -18.86
N THR A 66 -4.59 -13.40 -19.43
CA THR A 66 -4.35 -13.41 -20.88
C THR A 66 -4.17 -14.85 -21.35
N PRO A 67 -4.29 -15.14 -22.67
CA PRO A 67 -4.02 -16.48 -23.19
C PRO A 67 -2.62 -17.00 -22.85
N ASP A 68 -1.62 -16.12 -22.82
CA ASP A 68 -0.22 -16.45 -22.56
C ASP A 68 0.11 -16.44 -21.05
N ASN A 69 -0.67 -15.72 -20.24
CA ASN A 69 -0.52 -15.63 -18.78
C ASN A 69 -1.89 -15.71 -18.09
N PRO A 70 -2.44 -16.91 -17.90
CA PRO A 70 -3.79 -17.08 -17.31
C PRO A 70 -3.90 -16.71 -15.82
N GLN A 71 -2.78 -16.51 -15.14
CA GLN A 71 -2.73 -16.08 -13.74
C GLN A 71 -2.26 -14.63 -13.58
N ASN A 72 -2.31 -13.88 -14.69
CA ASN A 72 -1.87 -12.48 -14.69
C ASN A 72 -2.62 -11.64 -13.65
N ILE A 73 -1.87 -10.80 -12.97
CA ILE A 73 -2.37 -9.76 -12.07
C ILE A 73 -1.72 -8.47 -12.50
N ASP A 74 -2.56 -7.47 -12.76
CA ASP A 74 -2.15 -6.13 -13.16
C ASP A 74 -2.64 -5.08 -12.19
N LEU A 75 -2.03 -3.89 -12.27
CA LEU A 75 -2.45 -2.71 -11.54
C LEU A 75 -3.42 -1.88 -12.37
N PHE A 76 -4.49 -1.46 -11.71
CA PHE A 76 -5.53 -0.58 -12.24
C PHE A 76 -5.68 0.65 -11.38
N THR A 77 -6.22 1.71 -11.95
CA THR A 77 -6.61 2.91 -11.23
C THR A 77 -8.09 3.15 -11.34
N THR A 78 -8.65 3.78 -10.31
CA THR A 78 -9.96 4.41 -10.36
C THR A 78 -9.94 5.72 -9.57
N THR A 79 -10.83 6.63 -9.91
CA THR A 79 -10.95 7.93 -9.26
C THR A 79 -12.33 8.11 -8.65
N TYR A 80 -12.37 8.92 -7.61
CA TYR A 80 -13.61 9.29 -6.94
C TYR A 80 -14.30 10.40 -7.73
N ILE A 81 -15.51 10.13 -8.18
CA ILE A 81 -16.29 11.02 -9.06
C ILE A 81 -17.42 11.65 -8.26
N VAL A 82 -17.55 12.97 -8.37
CA VAL A 82 -18.66 13.71 -7.75
C VAL A 82 -19.96 13.45 -8.53
N ASN A 83 -20.98 12.96 -7.85
CA ASN A 83 -22.30 12.63 -8.43
C ASN A 83 -23.36 13.73 -8.12
N GLY A 84 -22.93 14.94 -7.82
CA GLY A 84 -23.84 16.02 -7.44
C GLY A 84 -24.01 16.16 -5.93
N LYS A 85 -25.06 16.86 -5.50
CA LYS A 85 -25.40 17.05 -4.09
C LYS A 85 -26.64 16.26 -3.73
N ASN A 86 -26.65 15.68 -2.51
CA ASN A 86 -27.84 15.08 -1.94
C ASN A 86 -28.85 16.16 -1.48
N ASP A 87 -30.03 15.74 -0.99
CA ASP A 87 -31.07 16.65 -0.52
C ASP A 87 -30.66 17.51 0.70
N ALA A 88 -29.64 17.08 1.44
CA ALA A 88 -29.04 17.84 2.55
C ALA A 88 -28.00 18.87 2.09
N GLY A 89 -27.65 18.87 0.79
CA GLY A 89 -26.64 19.74 0.20
C GLY A 89 -25.21 19.21 0.24
N ASP A 90 -25.00 17.99 0.75
CA ASP A 90 -23.70 17.33 0.77
C ASP A 90 -23.39 16.72 -0.58
N PHE A 91 -22.11 16.72 -0.97
CA PHE A 91 -21.69 16.05 -2.19
C PHE A 91 -21.79 14.53 -2.02
N SER A 92 -22.37 13.87 -3.01
CA SER A 92 -22.32 12.44 -3.17
C SER A 92 -21.21 12.05 -4.14
N TYR A 93 -20.61 10.87 -3.92
CA TYR A 93 -19.46 10.40 -4.66
C TYR A 93 -19.65 8.91 -5.03
N TYR A 94 -18.99 8.50 -6.08
CA TYR A 94 -18.84 7.08 -6.43
C TYR A 94 -17.47 6.84 -7.08
N TRP A 95 -17.01 5.61 -7.04
CA TRP A 95 -15.80 5.20 -7.75
C TRP A 95 -16.09 5.00 -9.24
N GLY A 96 -15.25 5.54 -10.10
CA GLY A 96 -15.30 5.29 -11.54
C GLY A 96 -14.95 3.85 -11.90
N GLY A 97 -15.01 3.53 -13.19
CA GLY A 97 -14.52 2.25 -13.70
C GLY A 97 -13.02 2.07 -13.49
N LEU A 98 -12.57 0.81 -13.49
CA LEU A 98 -11.15 0.49 -13.41
C LEU A 98 -10.48 0.78 -14.76
N ASN A 99 -9.37 1.50 -14.72
CA ASN A 99 -8.51 1.78 -15.85
C ASN A 99 -7.19 1.04 -15.68
N LEU A 100 -6.86 0.18 -16.63
CA LEU A 100 -5.58 -0.55 -16.65
C LEU A 100 -4.43 0.45 -16.75
N LEU A 101 -3.42 0.32 -15.88
CA LEU A 101 -2.17 1.06 -16.02
C LEU A 101 -1.40 0.56 -17.25
N GLY A 102 -0.68 1.48 -17.89
CA GLY A 102 0.05 1.23 -19.13
C GLY A 102 1.26 0.30 -18.98
N PRO A 103 1.94 0.02 -20.10
CA PRO A 103 3.08 -0.91 -20.15
C PRO A 103 4.31 -0.41 -19.38
N GLU A 104 4.32 0.84 -18.97
CA GLU A 104 5.37 1.38 -18.09
C GLU A 104 5.29 0.76 -16.68
N ILE A 105 4.09 0.33 -16.28
CA ILE A 105 3.81 -0.30 -14.98
C ILE A 105 3.60 -1.80 -15.15
N ASN A 106 2.57 -2.20 -15.93
CA ASN A 106 2.18 -3.58 -16.12
C ASN A 106 3.00 -4.24 -17.24
N THR A 107 3.36 -5.49 -17.05
CA THR A 107 4.13 -6.25 -18.04
C THR A 107 3.37 -7.51 -18.49
N PRO A 108 3.46 -7.92 -19.77
CA PRO A 108 2.66 -9.04 -20.28
C PRO A 108 2.91 -10.37 -19.58
N MET A 109 4.14 -10.59 -19.10
CA MET A 109 4.57 -11.84 -18.48
C MET A 109 4.93 -11.68 -17.00
N GLY A 110 4.81 -10.46 -16.48
CA GLY A 110 5.05 -10.15 -15.08
C GLY A 110 3.83 -10.45 -14.20
N TRP A 111 3.93 -10.05 -12.98
CA TRP A 111 2.88 -10.09 -11.98
C TRP A 111 3.05 -8.86 -11.09
N GLU A 112 2.13 -7.91 -11.23
CA GLU A 112 2.19 -6.62 -10.57
C GLU A 112 1.12 -6.55 -9.48
N ALA A 113 1.54 -6.36 -8.22
CA ALA A 113 0.62 -6.41 -7.08
C ALA A 113 1.04 -5.49 -5.93
N GLN A 114 0.14 -5.36 -4.96
CA GLN A 114 0.38 -4.68 -3.69
C GLN A 114 0.93 -3.26 -3.87
N PRO A 115 0.18 -2.38 -4.56
CA PRO A 115 0.59 -1.01 -4.81
C PRO A 115 0.66 -0.19 -3.51
N ALA A 116 1.54 0.83 -3.50
CA ALA A 116 1.65 1.84 -2.46
C ALA A 116 1.97 3.20 -3.10
N LEU A 117 1.04 4.14 -3.03
CA LEU A 117 1.21 5.51 -3.51
C LEU A 117 1.95 6.37 -2.48
N SER A 118 2.83 7.26 -2.95
CA SER A 118 3.33 8.37 -2.15
C SER A 118 2.19 9.32 -1.75
N ALA A 119 2.44 10.17 -0.76
CA ALA A 119 1.44 11.15 -0.30
C ALA A 119 1.02 12.12 -1.41
N GLU A 120 1.96 12.56 -2.23
CA GLU A 120 1.71 13.42 -3.38
C GLU A 120 1.06 12.67 -4.56
N GLY A 121 1.04 11.32 -4.53
CA GLY A 121 0.50 10.48 -5.61
C GLY A 121 1.35 10.48 -6.88
N ASP A 122 2.60 10.87 -6.77
CA ASP A 122 3.60 10.98 -7.85
C ASP A 122 4.60 9.83 -7.90
N GLU A 123 4.70 9.01 -6.83
CA GLU A 123 5.47 7.77 -6.81
C GLU A 123 4.51 6.59 -6.54
N LEU A 124 4.62 5.54 -7.34
CA LEU A 124 3.92 4.29 -7.18
C LEU A 124 4.91 3.16 -6.93
N PHE A 125 4.95 2.67 -5.70
CA PHE A 125 5.69 1.47 -5.33
C PHE A 125 4.78 0.26 -5.48
N PHE A 126 5.32 -0.88 -5.91
CA PHE A 126 4.56 -2.12 -6.02
C PHE A 126 5.49 -3.34 -6.04
N ALA A 127 4.96 -4.51 -5.74
CA ALA A 127 5.67 -5.77 -5.86
C ALA A 127 5.50 -6.35 -7.26
N SER A 128 6.58 -6.85 -7.85
CA SER A 128 6.53 -7.53 -9.14
C SER A 128 7.59 -8.61 -9.26
N ALA A 129 7.22 -9.69 -9.96
CA ALA A 129 8.15 -10.69 -10.49
C ALA A 129 8.12 -10.59 -12.02
N ARG A 130 9.16 -10.07 -12.62
CA ARG A 130 9.30 -9.83 -14.06
C ARG A 130 10.73 -10.10 -14.52
N GLU A 131 10.99 -9.99 -15.83
CA GLU A 131 12.27 -10.35 -16.44
C GLU A 131 13.49 -9.71 -15.75
N ASN A 132 13.36 -8.49 -15.24
CA ASN A 132 14.45 -7.79 -14.57
C ASN A 132 14.48 -7.98 -13.03
N SER A 133 13.65 -8.87 -12.48
CA SER A 133 13.70 -9.21 -11.06
C SER A 133 15.02 -9.87 -10.70
N THR A 134 15.39 -9.78 -9.43
CA THR A 134 16.51 -10.54 -8.87
C THR A 134 16.24 -12.03 -9.05
N LEU A 135 17.27 -12.83 -9.17
CA LEU A 135 17.12 -14.29 -9.24
C LEU A 135 17.42 -14.89 -7.88
N ASP A 136 16.65 -15.91 -7.52
CA ASP A 136 16.96 -16.76 -6.39
C ASP A 136 18.13 -17.72 -6.69
N ASP A 137 18.50 -18.55 -5.72
CA ASP A 137 19.62 -19.50 -5.87
C ASP A 137 19.34 -20.57 -6.95
N ASP A 138 18.08 -20.80 -7.29
CA ASP A 138 17.64 -21.73 -8.34
C ASP A 138 17.51 -21.06 -9.72
N GLY A 139 17.73 -19.74 -9.80
CA GLY A 139 17.65 -18.94 -11.03
C GLY A 139 16.24 -18.51 -11.42
N ASN A 140 15.27 -18.58 -10.53
CA ASN A 140 13.92 -18.08 -10.76
C ASN A 140 13.81 -16.59 -10.36
N PRO A 141 13.01 -15.79 -11.08
CA PRO A 141 12.75 -14.41 -10.67
C PRO A 141 12.14 -14.34 -9.27
N THR A 142 12.73 -13.53 -8.40
CA THR A 142 12.17 -13.21 -7.10
C THR A 142 11.08 -12.14 -7.23
N MET A 143 10.25 -12.01 -6.22
CA MET A 143 9.40 -10.84 -6.06
C MET A 143 10.25 -9.69 -5.54
N ASP A 144 10.35 -8.61 -6.30
CA ASP A 144 11.06 -7.38 -5.93
C ASP A 144 10.11 -6.19 -5.82
N ILE A 145 10.55 -5.13 -5.14
CA ILE A 145 9.80 -3.86 -5.09
C ILE A 145 10.29 -2.96 -6.23
N TYR A 146 9.34 -2.51 -7.03
CA TYR A 146 9.52 -1.55 -8.12
C TYR A 146 8.92 -0.20 -7.77
N VAL A 147 9.41 0.84 -8.40
CA VAL A 147 8.87 2.19 -8.31
C VAL A 147 8.74 2.80 -9.70
N SER A 148 7.63 3.46 -9.95
CA SER A 148 7.41 4.36 -11.07
C SER A 148 7.10 5.74 -10.54
N LYS A 149 7.49 6.77 -11.30
CA LYS A 149 7.29 8.18 -10.94
C LYS A 149 6.52 8.87 -12.03
N LYS A 150 5.68 9.83 -11.65
CA LYS A 150 5.03 10.70 -12.63
C LYS A 150 6.00 11.77 -13.11
N ASP A 151 5.94 12.05 -14.39
CA ASP A 151 6.60 13.20 -14.99
C ASP A 151 5.76 14.49 -14.80
N GLU A 152 6.24 15.61 -15.37
CA GLU A 152 5.57 16.91 -15.32
C GLU A 152 4.20 16.92 -16.02
N ASN A 153 3.92 15.97 -16.90
CA ASN A 153 2.62 15.81 -17.56
C ASN A 153 1.67 14.91 -16.77
N GLY A 154 2.15 14.25 -15.71
CA GLY A 154 1.41 13.31 -14.92
C GLY A 154 1.44 11.88 -15.45
N ASP A 155 2.27 11.59 -16.46
CA ASP A 155 2.46 10.28 -17.02
C ASP A 155 3.46 9.46 -16.19
N TRP A 156 3.17 8.17 -15.99
CA TRP A 156 4.05 7.26 -15.27
C TRP A 156 5.31 6.92 -16.07
N SER A 157 6.47 7.01 -15.45
CA SER A 157 7.74 6.54 -16.00
C SER A 157 7.77 5.01 -16.07
N HIS A 158 8.69 4.46 -16.87
CA HIS A 158 9.00 3.04 -16.79
C HIS A 158 9.41 2.66 -15.35
N ALA A 159 8.79 1.57 -14.85
CA ALA A 159 9.03 1.14 -13.48
C ALA A 159 10.43 0.57 -13.30
N GLU A 160 11.14 1.07 -12.31
CA GLU A 160 12.49 0.64 -11.96
C GLU A 160 12.48 -0.18 -10.68
N LYS A 161 13.25 -1.27 -10.66
CA LYS A 161 13.49 -2.04 -9.44
C LYS A 161 14.24 -1.19 -8.43
N LEU A 162 13.77 -1.17 -7.17
CA LEU A 162 14.54 -0.53 -6.11
C LEU A 162 15.92 -1.20 -5.98
N PRO A 163 16.99 -0.40 -5.87
CA PRO A 163 18.33 -0.95 -5.77
C PRO A 163 18.57 -1.61 -4.40
N PRO A 164 19.64 -2.40 -4.25
CA PRO A 164 20.14 -2.76 -2.92
C PRO A 164 20.33 -1.49 -2.05
N PRO A 165 20.05 -1.56 -0.75
CA PRO A 165 19.78 -2.77 0.02
C PRO A 165 18.28 -3.18 0.09
N ILE A 166 17.36 -2.51 -0.66
CA ILE A 166 15.96 -2.91 -0.66
C ILE A 166 15.77 -4.23 -1.38
N SER A 167 16.15 -4.32 -2.67
CA SER A 167 16.15 -5.60 -3.38
C SER A 167 17.31 -6.49 -2.93
N SER A 168 17.04 -7.78 -2.77
CA SER A 168 17.98 -8.79 -2.36
C SER A 168 17.75 -10.10 -3.13
N SER A 169 18.46 -11.19 -2.82
CA SER A 169 18.15 -12.52 -3.36
C SER A 169 16.95 -13.19 -2.69
N ALA A 170 16.33 -12.52 -1.72
CA ALA A 170 15.09 -12.96 -1.08
C ALA A 170 13.86 -12.45 -1.82
N GLN A 171 12.67 -12.71 -1.29
CA GLN A 171 11.41 -12.19 -1.78
C GLN A 171 11.08 -10.89 -1.05
N GLU A 172 10.83 -9.79 -1.77
CA GLU A 172 10.37 -8.52 -1.21
C GLU A 172 8.99 -8.17 -1.75
N LYS A 173 8.02 -7.87 -0.86
CA LYS A 173 6.65 -7.56 -1.25
C LYS A 173 5.93 -6.64 -0.27
N ALA A 174 4.67 -6.29 -0.61
CA ALA A 174 3.80 -5.47 0.22
C ALA A 174 4.48 -4.17 0.70
N PRO A 175 5.02 -3.34 -0.20
CA PRO A 175 5.58 -2.07 0.17
C PRO A 175 4.51 -1.15 0.76
N PHE A 176 4.90 -0.31 1.70
CA PHE A 176 4.14 0.81 2.21
C PHE A 176 5.08 2.00 2.38
N ILE A 177 4.95 2.99 1.52
CA ILE A 177 5.66 4.26 1.68
C ILE A 177 4.84 5.16 2.60
N HIS A 178 5.43 5.55 3.72
CA HIS A 178 4.76 6.45 4.66
C HIS A 178 4.60 7.86 4.05
N PRO A 179 3.56 8.62 4.42
CA PRO A 179 3.36 10.00 3.93
C PRO A 179 4.52 10.97 4.17
N ASP A 180 5.52 10.63 4.98
CA ASP A 180 6.76 11.42 5.08
C ASP A 180 7.64 11.36 3.82
N GLY A 181 7.28 10.52 2.85
CA GLY A 181 8.01 10.32 1.60
C GLY A 181 9.39 9.68 1.76
N LYS A 182 9.78 9.27 2.96
CA LYS A 182 11.15 8.79 3.27
C LYS A 182 11.17 7.39 3.85
N THR A 183 10.13 6.97 4.56
CA THR A 183 10.11 5.70 5.30
C THR A 183 9.32 4.65 4.53
N LEU A 184 10.01 3.60 4.10
CA LEU A 184 9.44 2.44 3.41
C LEU A 184 9.39 1.25 4.36
N TYR A 185 8.19 0.69 4.55
CA TYR A 185 7.97 -0.58 5.20
C TYR A 185 7.66 -1.63 4.13
N PHE A 186 8.09 -2.87 4.36
CA PHE A 186 7.83 -3.95 3.41
C PHE A 186 7.97 -5.31 4.08
N SER A 187 7.50 -6.36 3.42
CA SER A 187 7.65 -7.74 3.85
C SER A 187 8.76 -8.42 3.06
N SER A 188 9.64 -9.17 3.74
CA SER A 188 10.73 -9.90 3.07
C SER A 188 11.06 -11.20 3.77
N THR A 189 11.54 -12.18 2.99
CA THR A 189 12.08 -13.44 3.49
C THR A 189 13.58 -13.39 3.77
N ARG A 190 14.20 -12.18 3.70
CA ARG A 190 15.65 -12.00 3.96
C ARG A 190 16.04 -12.37 5.37
N LEU A 191 17.30 -12.74 5.54
CA LEU A 191 17.88 -13.03 6.86
C LEU A 191 18.45 -11.78 7.55
N PRO A 192 18.44 -11.71 8.89
CA PRO A 192 17.87 -12.69 9.81
C PRO A 192 16.35 -12.61 9.89
N SER A 193 15.67 -13.74 9.78
CA SER A 193 14.20 -13.86 9.77
C SER A 193 13.74 -14.66 10.98
N GLY A 194 12.52 -14.37 11.47
CA GLY A 194 11.82 -15.17 12.48
C GLY A 194 11.17 -16.42 11.90
N GLY A 195 10.91 -16.45 10.58
CA GLY A 195 10.20 -17.53 9.92
C GLY A 195 10.03 -17.32 8.43
N GLY A 196 8.81 -17.06 8.00
CA GLY A 196 8.47 -16.79 6.61
C GLY A 196 8.76 -15.35 6.19
N TYR A 197 7.72 -14.62 5.80
CA TYR A 197 7.84 -13.19 5.55
C TYR A 197 7.82 -12.40 6.85
N ASP A 198 8.88 -11.65 7.09
CA ASP A 198 9.00 -10.70 8.18
C ASP A 198 8.76 -9.26 7.69
N LEU A 199 8.37 -8.37 8.59
CA LEU A 199 8.23 -6.94 8.35
C LEU A 199 9.56 -6.23 8.59
N TRP A 200 9.91 -5.35 7.63
CA TRP A 200 11.15 -4.58 7.60
C TRP A 200 10.86 -3.10 7.38
N VAL A 201 11.79 -2.26 7.78
CA VAL A 201 11.76 -0.81 7.52
C VAL A 201 13.10 -0.33 7.00
N SER A 202 13.07 0.53 5.98
CA SER A 202 14.21 1.30 5.48
C SER A 202 13.83 2.76 5.34
N ARG A 203 14.83 3.63 5.33
CA ARG A 203 14.64 5.07 5.13
C ARG A 203 15.53 5.57 4.02
N ARG A 204 15.00 6.43 3.17
CA ARG A 204 15.82 7.14 2.18
C ARG A 204 16.23 8.51 2.69
N ASP A 205 17.45 8.89 2.35
CA ASP A 205 17.98 10.22 2.62
C ASP A 205 17.55 11.25 1.55
N SER A 206 18.04 12.48 1.66
CA SER A 206 17.75 13.56 0.70
C SER A 206 18.32 13.33 -0.71
N MET A 207 19.19 12.35 -0.89
CA MET A 207 19.72 11.90 -2.19
C MET A 207 19.03 10.67 -2.72
N ASN A 208 17.89 10.27 -2.10
CA ASN A 208 17.13 9.05 -2.40
C ASN A 208 17.91 7.73 -2.21
N VAL A 209 18.92 7.73 -1.34
CA VAL A 209 19.67 6.51 -1.00
C VAL A 209 18.99 5.82 0.18
N TRP A 210 18.62 4.57 -0.01
CA TRP A 210 17.97 3.74 1.02
C TRP A 210 19.00 3.23 2.03
N SER A 211 18.64 3.29 3.31
CA SER A 211 19.42 2.69 4.40
C SER A 211 19.27 1.15 4.40
N GLU A 212 20.20 0.46 5.07
CA GLU A 212 20.02 -0.96 5.36
C GLU A 212 18.67 -1.19 6.06
N PRO A 213 17.86 -2.15 5.57
CA PRO A 213 16.59 -2.49 6.19
C PRO A 213 16.77 -3.04 7.60
N VAL A 214 15.90 -2.61 8.50
CA VAL A 214 15.85 -3.03 9.89
C VAL A 214 14.65 -3.95 10.09
N ASN A 215 14.88 -5.17 10.59
CA ASN A 215 13.82 -6.11 10.97
C ASN A 215 13.03 -5.54 12.16
N LEU A 216 11.68 -5.57 12.10
CA LEU A 216 10.86 -5.07 13.18
C LEU A 216 10.96 -5.92 14.46
N GLY A 217 11.39 -7.17 14.32
CA GLY A 217 11.66 -8.07 15.42
C GLY A 217 10.42 -8.58 16.17
N MET A 218 10.66 -9.42 17.15
CA MET A 218 9.60 -9.93 18.01
C MET A 218 9.05 -8.83 18.92
N PRO A 219 7.74 -8.83 19.24
CA PRO A 219 6.73 -9.83 18.88
C PRO A 219 5.98 -9.52 17.58
N VAL A 220 6.41 -8.51 16.81
CA VAL A 220 5.79 -8.16 15.54
C VAL A 220 6.02 -9.28 14.52
N ASN A 221 7.28 -9.59 14.25
CA ASN A 221 7.69 -10.73 13.44
C ASN A 221 7.69 -12.01 14.26
N THR A 222 7.22 -13.11 13.66
CA THR A 222 7.08 -14.43 14.30
C THR A 222 7.66 -15.51 13.41
N THR A 223 7.36 -16.78 13.71
CA THR A 223 7.70 -17.91 12.83
C THR A 223 6.73 -18.08 11.66
N GLY A 224 5.67 -17.29 11.62
CA GLY A 224 4.70 -17.25 10.52
C GLY A 224 5.04 -16.20 9.47
N ASP A 225 4.02 -15.85 8.67
CA ASP A 225 4.10 -14.80 7.69
C ASP A 225 3.45 -13.53 8.22
N GLU A 226 4.14 -12.41 8.11
CA GLU A 226 3.66 -11.08 8.38
C GLU A 226 3.64 -10.24 7.10
N HIS A 227 2.50 -9.59 6.81
CA HIS A 227 2.29 -8.88 5.54
C HIS A 227 1.58 -7.54 5.71
N GLY A 228 1.77 -6.65 4.73
CA GLY A 228 0.93 -5.50 4.49
C GLY A 228 0.90 -4.51 5.64
N LEU A 229 2.07 -4.14 6.17
CA LEU A 229 2.16 -3.13 7.21
C LEU A 229 1.70 -1.77 6.68
N VAL A 230 0.80 -1.13 7.41
CA VAL A 230 0.36 0.25 7.22
C VAL A 230 0.59 1.03 8.51
N VAL A 231 1.11 2.24 8.41
CA VAL A 231 1.40 3.09 9.57
C VAL A 231 0.57 4.36 9.47
N SER A 232 -0.02 4.77 10.58
CA SER A 232 -0.76 6.03 10.68
C SER A 232 0.13 7.23 10.33
N SER A 233 -0.44 8.29 9.73
CA SER A 233 0.30 9.48 9.30
C SER A 233 1.11 10.15 10.41
N ASN A 234 0.66 10.06 11.66
CA ASN A 234 1.41 10.53 12.83
C ASN A 234 2.48 9.55 13.35
N GLY A 235 2.65 8.39 12.70
CA GLY A 235 3.65 7.37 13.05
C GLY A 235 3.42 6.66 14.38
N ASN A 236 2.25 6.75 14.98
CA ASN A 236 2.04 6.21 16.33
C ASN A 236 1.50 4.78 16.34
N GLU A 237 0.71 4.41 15.35
CA GLU A 237 0.04 3.13 15.29
C GLU A 237 0.33 2.44 13.95
N ALA A 238 0.53 1.15 13.98
CA ALA A 238 0.74 0.32 12.79
C ALA A 238 -0.27 -0.83 12.78
N PHE A 239 -0.66 -1.24 11.58
CA PHE A 239 -1.57 -2.33 11.28
C PHE A 239 -0.89 -3.30 10.31
N PHE A 240 -1.07 -4.58 10.49
CA PHE A 240 -0.51 -5.59 9.61
C PHE A 240 -1.31 -6.90 9.66
N ALA A 241 -1.17 -7.73 8.65
CA ALA A 241 -1.79 -9.04 8.60
C ALA A 241 -0.80 -10.12 9.03
N SER A 242 -1.23 -11.05 9.86
CA SER A 242 -0.40 -12.16 10.33
C SER A 242 -1.19 -13.45 10.53
N ARG A 243 -0.52 -14.56 10.22
CA ARG A 243 -1.01 -15.91 10.51
C ARG A 243 -0.19 -16.50 11.65
N ARG A 244 -0.44 -16.06 12.87
CA ARG A 244 0.26 -16.50 14.07
C ARG A 244 -0.60 -17.39 14.95
N SER A 245 0.00 -18.00 15.97
CA SER A 245 -0.74 -18.77 16.98
C SER A 245 -1.83 -17.91 17.63
N GLY A 246 -3.06 -18.43 17.67
CA GLY A 246 -4.23 -17.74 18.20
C GLY A 246 -5.08 -17.00 17.18
N THR A 247 -4.63 -16.87 15.91
CA THR A 247 -5.44 -16.36 14.82
C THR A 247 -6.24 -17.48 14.14
N LYS A 248 -7.36 -17.13 13.48
CA LYS A 248 -8.19 -18.08 12.71
C LYS A 248 -7.80 -18.16 11.23
N GLY A 249 -6.75 -17.49 10.86
CA GLY A 249 -6.27 -17.35 9.49
C GLY A 249 -5.30 -16.19 9.42
N LEU A 250 -5.40 -15.39 8.37
CA LEU A 250 -4.69 -14.14 8.22
C LEU A 250 -5.52 -13.03 8.90
N ASP A 251 -5.23 -12.73 10.15
CA ASP A 251 -5.94 -11.70 10.92
C ASP A 251 -5.16 -10.38 10.88
N ILE A 252 -5.89 -9.26 10.96
CA ILE A 252 -5.29 -7.92 11.05
C ILE A 252 -5.03 -7.61 12.53
N LEU A 253 -3.80 -7.22 12.82
CA LEU A 253 -3.34 -6.83 14.15
C LEU A 253 -2.87 -5.38 14.13
N SER A 254 -2.98 -4.70 15.27
CA SER A 254 -2.41 -3.37 15.47
C SER A 254 -1.44 -3.33 16.65
N PHE A 255 -0.51 -2.39 16.59
CA PHE A 255 0.43 -2.13 17.69
C PHE A 255 0.92 -0.68 17.68
N PRO A 256 1.27 -0.13 18.86
CA PRO A 256 1.94 1.16 18.94
C PRO A 256 3.37 1.01 18.40
N LEU A 257 3.73 1.83 17.40
CA LEU A 257 5.03 1.72 16.75
C LEU A 257 6.15 2.20 17.69
N PRO A 258 7.20 1.39 17.96
CA PRO A 258 8.34 1.79 18.77
C PRO A 258 9.07 3.00 18.18
N LYS A 259 9.60 3.88 19.03
CA LYS A 259 10.25 5.14 18.62
C LYS A 259 11.34 4.94 17.54
N ALA A 260 12.13 3.88 17.63
CA ALA A 260 13.20 3.59 16.67
C ALA A 260 12.68 3.24 15.26
N LEU A 261 11.44 2.76 15.17
CA LEU A 261 10.80 2.33 13.92
C LEU A 261 9.85 3.38 13.35
N LYS A 262 9.58 4.48 14.09
CA LYS A 262 8.64 5.52 13.67
C LYS A 262 9.15 6.32 12.47
N PRO A 263 8.26 6.65 11.52
CA PRO A 263 8.53 7.62 10.46
C PRO A 263 8.54 9.05 11.04
N GLU A 264 8.83 10.03 10.21
CA GLU A 264 8.55 11.43 10.54
C GLU A 264 7.02 11.65 10.58
N ALA A 265 6.54 12.31 11.63
CA ALA A 265 5.10 12.55 11.76
C ALA A 265 4.62 13.57 10.73
N VAL A 266 3.57 13.22 9.99
CA VAL A 266 2.93 14.09 8.99
C VAL A 266 1.55 14.49 9.47
N LYS A 267 1.21 15.75 9.25
CA LYS A 267 -0.14 16.28 9.45
C LYS A 267 -0.78 16.54 8.10
N VAL A 268 -1.90 15.91 7.86
CA VAL A 268 -2.72 16.14 6.66
C VAL A 268 -3.76 17.20 7.00
N ILE A 269 -3.81 18.26 6.21
CA ILE A 269 -4.80 19.32 6.34
C ILE A 269 -5.66 19.28 5.08
N HIS A 270 -6.95 19.04 5.27
CA HIS A 270 -7.94 19.14 4.19
C HIS A 270 -8.69 20.48 4.30
N GLY A 271 -8.85 21.14 3.17
CA GLY A 271 -9.58 22.38 3.10
C GLY A 271 -10.16 22.61 1.70
N VAL A 272 -11.19 23.44 1.64
CA VAL A 272 -11.74 23.93 0.36
C VAL A 272 -11.45 25.43 0.31
N VAL A 273 -10.85 25.87 -0.79
CA VAL A 273 -10.64 27.29 -1.05
C VAL A 273 -11.87 27.82 -1.80
N ASP A 274 -12.63 28.72 -1.16
CA ASP A 274 -13.81 29.36 -1.74
C ASP A 274 -13.70 30.89 -1.51
N PRO A 275 -13.76 31.72 -2.53
CA PRO A 275 -13.84 31.34 -3.95
C PRO A 275 -12.54 30.76 -4.49
N THR A 276 -12.65 29.89 -5.50
CA THR A 276 -11.48 29.35 -6.20
C THR A 276 -10.65 30.50 -6.77
N PRO A 277 -9.36 30.60 -6.42
CA PRO A 277 -8.51 31.67 -6.93
C PRO A 277 -8.37 31.58 -8.46
N PRO A 278 -8.16 32.70 -9.14
CA PRO A 278 -7.99 32.71 -10.59
C PRO A 278 -6.65 32.18 -11.11
N SER A 279 -5.76 31.75 -10.21
CA SER A 279 -4.46 31.18 -10.55
C SER A 279 -4.25 29.85 -9.82
N ASP A 280 -3.46 28.96 -10.42
CA ASP A 280 -3.14 27.61 -9.89
C ASP A 280 -2.20 27.65 -8.66
N ASP A 281 -1.64 28.81 -8.32
CA ASP A 281 -0.74 28.97 -7.18
C ASP A 281 -1.52 29.37 -5.92
N ILE A 282 -1.77 28.37 -5.06
CA ILE A 282 -2.32 28.57 -3.71
C ILE A 282 -1.17 28.45 -2.71
N ILE A 283 -0.79 29.56 -2.10
CA ILE A 283 0.17 29.55 -0.99
C ILE A 283 -0.60 29.48 0.31
N LEU A 284 -0.52 28.36 1.00
CA LEU A 284 -1.01 28.21 2.38
C LEU A 284 0.12 28.54 3.35
N THR A 285 -0.06 29.61 4.14
CA THR A 285 0.83 29.89 5.28
C THR A 285 0.17 29.33 6.55
N LEU A 286 0.87 28.41 7.23
CA LEU A 286 0.43 27.78 8.48
C LEU A 286 1.04 28.51 9.69
#